data_2b2a32ccfe9761fbe535475fa7a66665
#
_entry.id   2b2a32ccfe9761fbe535475fa7a66665
#
_cell.length_a   1.000
_cell.length_b   1.000
_cell.length_c   1.000
_cell.angle_alpha   90.00
_cell.angle_beta   90.00
_cell.angle_gamma   90.00
#
_symmetry.space_group_name_H-M   'P 1'
#
loop_
_entity.id
_entity.type
_entity.pdbx_description
1 polymer ?
#
loop_
_entity_poly.entity_id
_entity_poly.type
_entity_poly.pdbx_seq_one_letter_code
_entity_poly.pdbx_strand_id
1 'polypeptide(L)'
;MKRTICLIDAENYSAKKLSEVTKFIQRTDNLIEMRVYGDFSRPGLKTWKKYAISKSMVLVNEPGAVAGKNSSDISLVVDAMTLLYERRSEFDQVALITSDSDFAVLARRFRNLGVDVQGFGEAKAPESFRMACNNYWCYNEVVEENKRPHGLSGPLLKLIKLLKKAIKQNLNSDGWAMTASVNRSVRSLNPSIHHKRYGAKKFSDLFRRSDLRTMFELRRVGDSLQVKIAC
;
A
#
# COMPACT_ATOMS: atom_id res chain seq x y z
N MET A 1 10.16 -7.52 -4.84
CA MET A 1 9.98 -6.36 -3.93
C MET A 1 11.02 -5.33 -4.32
N LYS A 2 10.59 -4.07 -4.55
CA LYS A 2 11.52 -2.97 -4.87
C LYS A 2 12.17 -2.44 -3.60
N ARG A 3 13.43 -2.07 -3.69
CA ARG A 3 14.13 -1.39 -2.59
C ARG A 3 13.67 0.07 -2.58
N THR A 4 13.04 0.50 -1.50
CA THR A 4 12.37 1.80 -1.40
C THR A 4 13.02 2.69 -0.35
N ILE A 5 13.33 3.92 -0.72
CA ILE A 5 13.70 5.01 0.20
C ILE A 5 12.48 5.93 0.38
N CYS A 6 12.16 6.29 1.62
CA CYS A 6 11.12 7.28 1.91
C CYS A 6 11.74 8.65 2.20
N LEU A 7 11.25 9.67 1.48
CA LEU A 7 11.56 11.08 1.70
C LEU A 7 10.29 11.76 2.23
N ILE A 8 10.35 12.27 3.44
CA ILE A 8 9.19 12.68 4.21
C ILE A 8 9.30 14.17 4.55
N ASP A 9 8.37 14.93 4.02
CA ASP A 9 8.19 16.33 4.34
C ASP A 9 7.37 16.45 5.64
N ALA A 10 8.04 16.77 6.75
CA ALA A 10 7.40 16.84 8.06
C ALA A 10 6.50 18.06 8.24
N GLU A 11 6.68 19.11 7.45
CA GLU A 11 5.87 20.33 7.53
C GLU A 11 4.49 20.12 6.88
N ASN A 12 4.44 19.30 5.83
CA ASN A 12 3.22 18.98 5.07
C ASN A 12 2.63 17.59 5.36
N TYR A 13 3.22 16.83 6.29
CA TYR A 13 2.70 15.50 6.66
C TYR A 13 2.76 15.23 8.18
N SER A 14 1.81 14.47 8.70
CA SER A 14 1.73 14.18 10.13
C SER A 14 2.43 12.87 10.50
N ALA A 15 3.27 12.90 11.54
CA ALA A 15 3.92 11.70 12.09
C ALA A 15 2.92 10.60 12.47
N LYS A 16 1.71 10.96 12.95
CA LYS A 16 0.66 10.01 13.30
C LYS A 16 0.16 9.19 12.11
N LYS A 17 0.13 9.80 10.92
CA LYS A 17 -0.31 9.14 9.68
C LYS A 17 0.77 8.25 9.07
N LEU A 18 2.04 8.49 9.38
CA LEU A 18 3.17 7.81 8.75
C LEU A 18 3.18 6.30 9.02
N SER A 19 2.72 5.84 10.18
CA SER A 19 2.68 4.42 10.51
C SER A 19 1.86 3.59 9.50
N GLU A 20 0.78 4.14 8.98
CA GLU A 20 -0.04 3.44 7.97
C GLU A 20 0.65 3.42 6.61
N VAL A 21 1.34 4.51 6.23
CA VAL A 21 2.12 4.56 4.98
C VAL A 21 3.29 3.58 5.02
N THR A 22 4.03 3.53 6.12
CA THR A 22 5.16 2.58 6.26
C THR A 22 4.68 1.13 6.25
N LYS A 23 3.58 0.79 6.91
CA LYS A 23 2.95 -0.54 6.82
C LYS A 23 2.58 -0.89 5.38
N PHE A 24 1.97 0.05 4.65
CA PHE A 24 1.58 -0.15 3.26
C PHE A 24 2.80 -0.45 2.39
N ILE A 25 3.87 0.36 2.49
CA ILE A 25 5.10 0.16 1.73
C ILE A 25 5.74 -1.18 2.08
N GLN A 26 5.88 -1.54 3.35
CA GLN A 26 6.48 -2.80 3.81
C GLN A 26 5.70 -4.05 3.39
N ARG A 27 4.44 -3.92 3.00
CA ARG A 27 3.65 -5.04 2.46
C ARG A 27 3.97 -5.37 1.01
N THR A 28 4.44 -4.40 0.24
CA THR A 28 4.66 -4.53 -1.21
C THR A 28 6.14 -4.47 -1.55
N ASP A 29 6.93 -3.76 -0.76
CA ASP A 29 8.29 -3.38 -1.07
C ASP A 29 9.24 -3.55 0.13
N ASN A 30 10.54 -3.50 -0.14
CA ASN A 30 11.58 -3.50 0.87
C ASN A 30 11.95 -2.06 1.23
N LEU A 31 11.41 -1.57 2.34
CA LEU A 31 11.72 -0.24 2.86
C LEU A 31 13.12 -0.25 3.49
N ILE A 32 14.09 0.35 2.81
CA ILE A 32 15.51 0.32 3.22
C ILE A 32 15.93 1.53 4.04
N GLU A 33 15.29 2.69 3.82
CA GLU A 33 15.65 3.92 4.52
C GLU A 33 14.46 4.88 4.58
N MET A 34 14.38 5.65 5.67
CA MET A 34 13.44 6.76 5.84
C MET A 34 14.18 8.02 6.25
N ARG A 35 13.96 9.11 5.53
CA ARG A 35 14.50 10.43 5.83
C ARG A 35 13.36 11.41 6.05
N VAL A 36 13.44 12.21 7.10
CA VAL A 36 12.42 13.21 7.43
C VAL A 36 13.04 14.59 7.51
N TYR A 37 12.44 15.51 6.79
CA TYR A 37 12.92 16.89 6.59
C TYR A 37 11.99 17.89 7.26
N GLY A 38 12.56 18.89 7.92
CA GLY A 38 11.79 19.95 8.55
C GLY A 38 12.58 20.75 9.58
N ASP A 39 12.01 21.87 10.02
CA ASP A 39 12.53 22.63 11.15
C ASP A 39 11.99 22.07 12.47
N PHE A 40 12.69 21.10 13.04
CA PHE A 40 12.30 20.43 14.29
C PHE A 40 12.52 21.26 15.55
N SER A 41 12.98 22.52 15.44
CA SER A 41 12.95 23.50 16.53
C SER A 41 11.53 24.01 16.79
N ARG A 42 10.66 23.98 15.77
CA ARG A 42 9.26 24.43 15.86
C ARG A 42 8.43 23.53 16.77
N PRO A 43 7.58 24.11 17.64
CA PRO A 43 6.75 23.34 18.57
C PRO A 43 5.87 22.27 17.90
N GLY A 44 5.30 22.59 16.72
CA GLY A 44 4.44 21.68 15.96
C GLY A 44 5.14 20.41 15.43
N LEU A 45 6.48 20.47 15.28
CA LEU A 45 7.26 19.35 14.75
C LEU A 45 8.02 18.56 15.83
N LYS A 46 7.89 18.91 17.12
CA LYS A 46 8.56 18.21 18.23
C LYS A 46 8.24 16.71 18.28
N THR A 47 7.05 16.32 17.88
CA THR A 47 6.62 14.90 17.84
C THR A 47 7.46 14.09 16.86
N TRP A 48 7.94 14.70 15.79
CA TRP A 48 8.77 14.05 14.77
C TRP A 48 10.10 13.57 15.32
N LYS A 49 10.76 14.34 16.23
CA LYS A 49 12.04 13.90 16.83
C LYS A 49 11.91 12.56 17.54
N LYS A 50 10.90 12.43 18.42
CA LYS A 50 10.65 11.16 19.15
C LYS A 50 10.30 10.03 18.19
N TYR A 51 9.47 10.32 17.20
CA TYR A 51 9.04 9.35 16.22
C TYR A 51 10.22 8.88 15.34
N ALA A 52 11.04 9.79 14.84
CA ALA A 52 12.21 9.48 14.03
C ALA A 52 13.21 8.57 14.78
N ILE A 53 13.52 8.89 16.02
CA ILE A 53 14.38 8.06 16.87
C ILE A 53 13.79 6.67 17.05
N SER A 54 12.48 6.57 17.36
CA SER A 54 11.81 5.28 17.60
C SER A 54 11.76 4.38 16.38
N LYS A 55 11.93 4.93 15.17
CA LYS A 55 11.87 4.24 13.88
C LYS A 55 13.20 4.21 13.13
N SER A 56 14.30 4.61 13.79
CA SER A 56 15.64 4.69 13.18
C SER A 56 15.67 5.47 11.86
N MET A 57 14.94 6.58 11.83
CA MET A 57 14.88 7.46 10.65
C MET A 57 16.04 8.45 10.67
N VAL A 58 16.54 8.81 9.49
CA VAL A 58 17.46 9.93 9.34
C VAL A 58 16.67 11.23 9.49
N LEU A 59 17.02 12.02 10.50
CA LEU A 59 16.42 13.31 10.77
C LEU A 59 17.29 14.41 10.15
N VAL A 60 16.78 15.03 9.08
CA VAL A 60 17.42 16.16 8.43
C VAL A 60 16.80 17.45 8.98
N ASN A 61 17.51 18.07 9.90
CA ASN A 61 17.02 19.27 10.61
C ASN A 61 17.56 20.53 9.94
N GLU A 62 16.67 21.33 9.39
CA GLU A 62 16.98 22.62 8.77
C GLU A 62 16.33 23.75 9.58
N PRO A 63 17.03 24.28 10.60
CA PRO A 63 16.52 25.42 11.34
C PRO A 63 16.43 26.63 10.39
N GLY A 64 15.21 27.06 10.09
CA GLY A 64 14.99 28.20 9.22
C GLY A 64 15.50 29.49 9.86
N ALA A 65 16.45 30.16 9.24
CA ALA A 65 16.93 31.49 9.67
C ALA A 65 15.81 32.56 9.60
N VAL A 66 14.78 32.31 8.77
CA VAL A 66 13.61 33.18 8.61
C VAL A 66 12.36 32.30 8.48
N ALA A 67 11.35 32.55 9.30
CA ALA A 67 10.06 31.87 9.21
C ALA A 67 9.44 32.08 7.81
N GLY A 68 8.96 30.99 7.18
CA GLY A 68 8.29 31.02 5.87
C GLY A 68 9.20 30.89 4.66
N LYS A 69 10.47 30.55 4.81
CA LYS A 69 11.33 30.13 3.68
C LYS A 69 11.32 28.61 3.54
N ASN A 70 11.35 28.13 2.28
CA ASN A 70 11.32 26.72 1.87
C ASN A 70 12.66 26.01 2.12
N SER A 71 13.32 26.25 3.27
CA SER A 71 14.65 25.67 3.54
C SER A 71 14.61 24.15 3.66
N SER A 72 13.58 23.61 4.30
CA SER A 72 13.34 22.17 4.41
C SER A 72 13.06 21.51 3.05
N ASP A 73 12.31 22.21 2.17
CA ASP A 73 11.98 21.71 0.83
C ASP A 73 13.24 21.67 -0.05
N ILE A 74 14.05 22.73 0.02
CA ILE A 74 15.34 22.79 -0.69
C ILE A 74 16.27 21.68 -0.18
N SER A 75 16.36 21.48 1.13
CA SER A 75 17.18 20.44 1.73
C SER A 75 16.72 19.04 1.27
N LEU A 76 15.41 18.78 1.26
CA LEU A 76 14.85 17.54 0.73
C LEU A 76 15.25 17.35 -0.74
N VAL A 77 15.13 18.37 -1.59
CA VAL A 77 15.47 18.27 -3.01
C VAL A 77 16.96 18.01 -3.20
N VAL A 78 17.83 18.75 -2.52
CA VAL A 78 19.29 18.58 -2.61
C VAL A 78 19.71 17.18 -2.17
N ASP A 79 19.22 16.73 -1.02
CA ASP A 79 19.56 15.41 -0.49
C ASP A 79 18.99 14.29 -1.38
N ALA A 80 17.76 14.42 -1.87
CA ALA A 80 17.16 13.50 -2.82
C ALA A 80 17.98 13.37 -4.11
N MET A 81 18.50 14.47 -4.63
CA MET A 81 19.37 14.47 -5.82
C MET A 81 20.74 13.85 -5.52
N THR A 82 21.29 14.11 -4.33
CA THR A 82 22.54 13.48 -3.86
C THR A 82 22.37 11.96 -3.81
N LEU A 83 21.30 11.46 -3.17
CA LEU A 83 20.96 10.03 -3.15
C LEU A 83 20.84 9.44 -4.56
N LEU A 84 20.21 10.17 -5.45
CA LEU A 84 20.02 9.72 -6.85
C LEU A 84 21.34 9.56 -7.60
N TYR A 85 22.31 10.44 -7.38
CA TYR A 85 23.59 10.37 -8.09
C TYR A 85 24.62 9.47 -7.40
N GLU A 86 24.67 9.48 -6.08
CA GLU A 86 25.69 8.74 -5.32
C GLU A 86 25.27 7.29 -5.03
N ARG A 87 23.97 7.06 -4.78
CA ARG A 87 23.44 5.80 -4.30
C ARG A 87 22.40 5.16 -5.23
N ARG A 88 22.40 5.53 -6.52
CA ARG A 88 21.39 5.09 -7.51
C ARG A 88 21.22 3.56 -7.58
N SER A 89 22.30 2.81 -7.40
CA SER A 89 22.28 1.34 -7.43
C SER A 89 21.67 0.69 -6.19
N GLU A 90 21.43 1.43 -5.11
CA GLU A 90 20.95 0.90 -3.84
C GLU A 90 19.43 0.82 -3.76
N PHE A 91 18.70 1.61 -4.56
CA PHE A 91 17.25 1.65 -4.54
C PHE A 91 16.62 1.65 -5.93
N ASP A 92 15.41 1.12 -6.00
CA ASP A 92 14.63 0.99 -7.22
C ASP A 92 13.46 1.99 -7.26
N GLN A 93 13.06 2.48 -6.09
CA GLN A 93 11.87 3.29 -5.87
C GLN A 93 12.06 4.33 -4.78
N VAL A 94 11.42 5.47 -4.95
CA VAL A 94 11.30 6.52 -3.93
C VAL A 94 9.84 6.71 -3.56
N ALA A 95 9.55 6.75 -2.26
CA ALA A 95 8.28 7.18 -1.70
C ALA A 95 8.39 8.65 -1.27
N LEU A 96 7.71 9.56 -1.98
CA LEU A 96 7.60 10.97 -1.63
C LEU A 96 6.36 11.17 -0.77
N ILE A 97 6.55 11.54 0.50
CA ILE A 97 5.47 11.69 1.47
C ILE A 97 5.27 13.18 1.74
N THR A 98 4.45 13.78 0.91
CA THR A 98 4.10 15.20 0.91
C THR A 98 2.81 15.44 0.11
N SER A 99 2.20 16.61 0.27
CA SER A 99 1.08 17.07 -0.57
C SER A 99 1.43 18.32 -1.36
N ASP A 100 2.70 18.75 -1.33
CA ASP A 100 3.16 19.95 -1.98
C ASP A 100 3.45 19.71 -3.47
N SER A 101 2.93 20.62 -4.32
CA SER A 101 3.11 20.59 -5.77
C SER A 101 4.53 20.86 -6.22
N ASP A 102 5.32 21.56 -5.42
CA ASP A 102 6.68 21.96 -5.79
C ASP A 102 7.59 20.74 -5.97
N PHE A 103 7.29 19.64 -5.30
CA PHE A 103 7.98 18.37 -5.50
C PHE A 103 7.62 17.63 -6.79
N ALA A 104 6.69 18.15 -7.61
CA ALA A 104 6.39 17.56 -8.91
C ALA A 104 7.61 17.55 -9.86
N VAL A 105 8.48 18.55 -9.76
CA VAL A 105 9.72 18.63 -10.54
C VAL A 105 10.67 17.48 -10.13
N LEU A 106 10.83 17.27 -8.82
CA LEU A 106 11.64 16.20 -8.27
C LEU A 106 11.12 14.82 -8.69
N ALA A 107 9.81 14.59 -8.58
CA ALA A 107 9.16 13.33 -8.99
C ALA A 107 9.42 13.02 -10.47
N ARG A 108 9.25 13.99 -11.36
CA ARG A 108 9.56 13.83 -12.79
C ARG A 108 11.04 13.53 -13.03
N ARG A 109 11.94 14.16 -12.28
CA ARG A 109 13.38 13.91 -12.42
C ARG A 109 13.75 12.48 -12.06
N PHE A 110 13.23 11.95 -10.95
CA PHE A 110 13.42 10.54 -10.57
C PHE A 110 12.92 9.59 -11.67
N ARG A 111 11.70 9.80 -12.17
CA ARG A 111 11.11 8.97 -13.22
C ARG A 111 11.92 8.99 -14.52
N ASN A 112 12.41 10.16 -14.93
CA ASN A 112 13.24 10.31 -16.13
C ASN A 112 14.57 9.56 -16.02
N LEU A 113 15.04 9.31 -14.82
CA LEU A 113 16.26 8.53 -14.53
C LEU A 113 15.95 7.08 -14.14
N GLY A 114 14.75 6.61 -14.45
CA GLY A 114 14.35 5.20 -14.28
C GLY A 114 14.12 4.78 -12.82
N VAL A 115 13.83 5.73 -11.91
CA VAL A 115 13.41 5.44 -10.54
C VAL A 115 11.91 5.54 -10.45
N ASP A 116 11.25 4.54 -9.89
CA ASP A 116 9.83 4.60 -9.62
C ASP A 116 9.53 5.59 -8.49
N VAL A 117 8.44 6.36 -8.65
CA VAL A 117 7.99 7.33 -7.65
C VAL A 117 6.59 6.98 -7.17
N GLN A 118 6.47 6.72 -5.87
CA GLN A 118 5.20 6.58 -5.17
C GLN A 118 4.95 7.86 -4.36
N GLY A 119 3.88 8.59 -4.69
CA GLY A 119 3.45 9.76 -3.92
C GLY A 119 2.48 9.34 -2.81
N PHE A 120 2.64 9.90 -1.63
CA PHE A 120 1.72 9.73 -0.50
C PHE A 120 1.36 11.07 0.10
N GLY A 121 0.08 11.38 0.17
CA GLY A 121 -0.34 12.68 0.70
C GLY A 121 -1.84 12.77 0.95
N GLU A 122 -2.37 13.98 0.89
CA GLU A 122 -3.79 14.23 1.05
C GLU A 122 -4.54 14.12 -0.29
N ALA A 123 -5.85 13.83 -0.22
CA ALA A 123 -6.70 13.71 -1.41
C ALA A 123 -6.79 15.02 -2.22
N LYS A 124 -6.59 16.17 -1.55
CA LYS A 124 -6.59 17.51 -2.17
C LYS A 124 -5.25 17.91 -2.83
N ALA A 125 -4.23 17.06 -2.79
CA ALA A 125 -2.94 17.37 -3.43
C ALA A 125 -3.14 17.73 -4.90
N PRO A 126 -2.42 18.77 -5.40
CA PRO A 126 -2.57 19.24 -6.78
C PRO A 126 -2.32 18.13 -7.81
N GLU A 127 -3.11 18.17 -8.87
CA GLU A 127 -3.04 17.15 -9.95
C GLU A 127 -1.64 17.10 -10.58
N SER A 128 -0.94 18.23 -10.67
CA SER A 128 0.42 18.34 -11.18
C SER A 128 1.41 17.41 -10.44
N PHE A 129 1.29 17.31 -9.11
CA PHE A 129 2.11 16.41 -8.31
C PHE A 129 1.65 14.96 -8.44
N ARG A 130 0.34 14.72 -8.39
CA ARG A 130 -0.22 13.37 -8.53
C ARG A 130 0.18 12.71 -9.84
N MET A 131 0.12 13.45 -10.96
CA MET A 131 0.52 12.98 -12.30
C MET A 131 2.04 12.87 -12.47
N ALA A 132 2.82 13.59 -11.67
CA ALA A 132 4.28 13.46 -11.67
C ALA A 132 4.76 12.13 -11.06
N CYS A 133 3.99 11.51 -10.20
CA CYS A 133 4.28 10.20 -9.61
C CYS A 133 3.89 9.05 -10.55
N ASN A 134 4.49 7.85 -10.38
CA ASN A 134 4.02 6.63 -11.05
C ASN A 134 2.68 6.19 -10.46
N ASN A 135 2.55 6.27 -9.13
CA ASN A 135 1.29 6.09 -8.43
C ASN A 135 1.19 7.13 -7.30
N TYR A 136 -0.03 7.56 -7.01
CA TYR A 136 -0.31 8.44 -5.89
C TYR A 136 -1.39 7.84 -5.00
N TRP A 137 -1.15 7.85 -3.70
CA TRP A 137 -2.01 7.28 -2.68
C TRP A 137 -2.43 8.34 -1.68
N CYS A 138 -3.71 8.55 -1.50
CA CYS A 138 -4.16 9.36 -0.39
C CYS A 138 -4.27 8.51 0.89
N TYR A 139 -4.19 9.18 2.05
CA TYR A 139 -4.14 8.49 3.35
C TYR A 139 -5.29 7.49 3.55
N ASN A 140 -6.51 7.85 3.17
CA ASN A 140 -7.66 6.97 3.34
C ASN A 140 -7.55 5.71 2.47
N GLU A 141 -7.02 5.82 1.26
CA GLU A 141 -6.77 4.66 0.40
C GLU A 141 -5.72 3.73 1.02
N VAL A 142 -4.65 4.30 1.58
CA VAL A 142 -3.60 3.54 2.30
C VAL A 142 -4.19 2.78 3.48
N VAL A 143 -5.03 3.43 4.30
CA VAL A 143 -5.68 2.79 5.44
C VAL A 143 -6.60 1.65 4.99
N GLU A 144 -7.37 1.85 3.94
CA GLU A 144 -8.24 0.80 3.40
C GLU A 144 -7.44 -0.37 2.80
N GLU A 145 -6.32 -0.08 2.11
CA GLU A 145 -5.43 -1.13 1.61
C GLU A 145 -4.79 -1.93 2.76
N ASN A 146 -4.40 -1.27 3.85
CA ASN A 146 -3.82 -1.96 5.02
C ASN A 146 -4.80 -2.89 5.75
N LYS A 147 -6.09 -2.62 5.68
CA LYS A 147 -7.13 -3.53 6.20
C LYS A 147 -7.32 -4.78 5.35
N ARG A 148 -6.78 -4.81 4.13
CA ARG A 148 -6.89 -5.96 3.23
C ARG A 148 -5.91 -7.04 3.66
N PRO A 149 -6.26 -8.32 3.58
CA PRO A 149 -5.34 -9.41 3.87
C PRO A 149 -4.08 -9.33 3.00
N HIS A 150 -2.93 -9.60 3.60
CA HIS A 150 -1.62 -9.52 2.95
C HIS A 150 -1.53 -10.46 1.74
N GLY A 151 -0.94 -9.98 0.64
CA GLY A 151 -0.69 -10.82 -0.54
C GLY A 151 -1.87 -10.97 -1.52
N LEU A 152 -3.01 -10.28 -1.28
CA LEU A 152 -4.18 -10.41 -2.12
C LEU A 152 -4.26 -9.28 -3.15
N SER A 153 -4.16 -9.62 -4.43
CA SER A 153 -4.40 -8.69 -5.54
C SER A 153 -5.86 -8.20 -5.59
N GLY A 154 -6.09 -7.02 -6.15
CA GLY A 154 -7.44 -6.48 -6.32
C GLY A 154 -8.44 -7.44 -6.99
N PRO A 155 -8.07 -8.16 -8.07
CA PRO A 155 -8.89 -9.22 -8.65
C PRO A 155 -9.20 -10.36 -7.67
N LEU A 156 -8.22 -10.78 -6.87
CA LEU A 156 -8.40 -11.84 -5.89
C LEU A 156 -9.33 -11.42 -4.75
N LEU A 157 -9.25 -10.17 -4.31
CA LEU A 157 -10.18 -9.61 -3.32
C LEU A 157 -11.63 -9.57 -3.82
N LYS A 158 -11.84 -9.22 -5.11
CA LYS A 158 -13.17 -9.30 -5.73
C LYS A 158 -13.69 -10.74 -5.72
N LEU A 159 -12.82 -11.70 -6.04
CA LEU A 159 -13.16 -13.13 -5.96
C LEU A 159 -13.55 -13.54 -4.53
N ILE A 160 -12.75 -13.18 -3.51
CA ILE A 160 -13.04 -13.52 -2.10
C ILE A 160 -14.40 -12.97 -1.65
N LYS A 161 -14.68 -11.70 -1.97
CA LYS A 161 -15.98 -11.08 -1.65
C LYS A 161 -17.13 -11.84 -2.27
N LEU A 162 -16.99 -12.25 -3.54
CA LEU A 162 -17.99 -13.03 -4.25
C LEU A 162 -18.14 -14.45 -3.69
N LEU A 163 -17.03 -15.12 -3.40
CA LEU A 163 -17.05 -16.44 -2.76
C LEU A 163 -17.76 -16.40 -1.39
N LYS A 164 -17.40 -15.42 -0.54
CA LYS A 164 -18.06 -15.25 0.77
C LYS A 164 -19.55 -14.95 0.63
N LYS A 165 -19.96 -14.10 -0.33
CA LYS A 165 -21.37 -13.83 -0.62
C LYS A 165 -22.09 -15.08 -1.11
N ALA A 166 -21.52 -15.80 -2.07
CA ALA A 166 -22.12 -17.01 -2.63
C ALA A 166 -22.21 -18.14 -1.59
N ILE A 167 -21.21 -18.32 -0.71
CA ILE A 167 -21.26 -19.28 0.39
C ILE A 167 -22.43 -18.95 1.31
N LYS A 168 -22.54 -17.70 1.79
CA LYS A 168 -23.63 -17.27 2.68
C LYS A 168 -25.03 -17.52 2.10
N GLN A 169 -25.19 -17.38 0.77
CA GLN A 169 -26.45 -17.61 0.07
C GLN A 169 -26.82 -19.11 -0.09
N ASN A 170 -25.83 -20.01 0.09
CA ASN A 170 -26.01 -21.44 -0.13
C ASN A 170 -25.73 -22.30 1.12
N LEU A 171 -25.71 -21.67 2.31
CA LEU A 171 -25.55 -22.43 3.55
C LEU A 171 -26.74 -23.37 3.78
N ASN A 172 -26.45 -24.61 4.15
CA ASN A 172 -27.42 -25.56 4.67
C ASN A 172 -27.65 -25.35 6.19
N SER A 173 -28.51 -26.18 6.78
CA SER A 173 -28.80 -26.16 8.23
C SER A 173 -27.56 -26.32 9.12
N ASP A 174 -26.52 -27.01 8.62
CA ASP A 174 -25.27 -27.25 9.35
C ASP A 174 -24.23 -26.15 9.16
N GLY A 175 -24.57 -25.06 8.47
CA GLY A 175 -23.66 -23.93 8.19
C GLY A 175 -22.61 -24.21 7.10
N TRP A 176 -22.85 -25.21 6.24
CA TRP A 176 -21.98 -25.55 5.11
C TRP A 176 -22.68 -25.30 3.77
N ALA A 177 -21.92 -25.02 2.72
CA ALA A 177 -22.43 -24.83 1.37
C ALA A 177 -21.79 -25.86 0.41
N MET A 178 -22.56 -26.41 -0.50
CA MET A 178 -22.07 -27.26 -1.58
C MET A 178 -21.21 -26.44 -2.53
N THR A 179 -19.97 -26.86 -2.82
CA THR A 179 -19.09 -26.11 -3.74
C THR A 179 -19.67 -25.95 -5.13
N ALA A 180 -20.49 -26.92 -5.59
CA ALA A 180 -21.21 -26.84 -6.87
C ALA A 180 -22.25 -25.72 -6.89
N SER A 181 -23.01 -25.55 -5.79
CA SER A 181 -23.99 -24.46 -5.66
C SER A 181 -23.31 -23.09 -5.55
N VAL A 182 -22.22 -23.01 -4.78
CA VAL A 182 -21.39 -21.81 -4.69
C VAL A 182 -20.84 -21.40 -6.07
N ASN A 183 -20.37 -22.35 -6.88
CA ASN A 183 -19.88 -22.07 -8.24
C ASN A 183 -20.99 -21.48 -9.14
N ARG A 184 -22.21 -22.05 -9.08
CA ARG A 184 -23.36 -21.51 -9.83
C ARG A 184 -23.69 -20.09 -9.41
N SER A 185 -23.74 -19.82 -8.10
CA SER A 185 -24.01 -18.47 -7.56
C SER A 185 -22.91 -17.48 -7.94
N VAL A 186 -21.63 -17.86 -7.91
CA VAL A 186 -20.53 -16.98 -8.34
C VAL A 186 -20.67 -16.62 -9.82
N ARG A 187 -20.99 -17.57 -10.69
CA ARG A 187 -21.20 -17.32 -12.12
C ARG A 187 -22.41 -16.43 -12.39
N SER A 188 -23.49 -16.60 -11.64
CA SER A 188 -24.68 -15.75 -11.73
C SER A 188 -24.37 -14.33 -11.27
N LEU A 189 -23.63 -14.15 -10.19
CA LEU A 189 -23.24 -12.83 -9.66
C LEU A 189 -22.23 -12.09 -10.54
N ASN A 190 -21.32 -12.84 -11.17
CA ASN A 190 -20.33 -12.27 -12.09
C ASN A 190 -19.86 -13.31 -13.12
N PRO A 191 -20.44 -13.30 -14.34
CA PRO A 191 -20.09 -14.24 -15.40
C PRO A 191 -18.63 -14.19 -15.86
N SER A 192 -17.95 -13.06 -15.66
CA SER A 192 -16.54 -12.90 -16.07
C SER A 192 -15.54 -13.60 -15.15
N ILE A 193 -15.98 -14.07 -13.98
CA ILE A 193 -15.12 -14.79 -13.02
C ILE A 193 -15.05 -16.27 -13.39
N HIS A 194 -13.85 -16.69 -13.79
CA HIS A 194 -13.55 -18.08 -14.07
C HIS A 194 -12.33 -18.53 -13.25
N HIS A 195 -12.42 -19.70 -12.62
CA HIS A 195 -11.37 -20.22 -11.72
C HIS A 195 -9.98 -20.32 -12.38
N LYS A 196 -9.90 -20.58 -13.69
CA LYS A 196 -8.63 -20.63 -14.43
C LYS A 196 -7.86 -19.30 -14.40
N ARG A 197 -8.55 -18.15 -14.36
CA ARG A 197 -7.91 -16.83 -14.23
C ARG A 197 -7.13 -16.66 -12.91
N TYR A 198 -7.44 -17.48 -11.94
CA TYR A 198 -6.80 -17.51 -10.62
C TYR A 198 -5.88 -18.72 -10.45
N GLY A 199 -5.48 -19.38 -11.54
CA GLY A 199 -4.55 -20.49 -11.53
C GLY A 199 -5.10 -21.81 -10.99
N ALA A 200 -6.43 -21.93 -10.81
CA ALA A 200 -7.07 -23.16 -10.33
C ALA A 200 -7.54 -24.05 -11.49
N LYS A 201 -7.24 -25.34 -11.43
CA LYS A 201 -7.70 -26.33 -12.44
C LYS A 201 -9.21 -26.55 -12.35
N LYS A 202 -9.75 -26.64 -11.14
CA LYS A 202 -11.18 -26.79 -10.83
C LYS A 202 -11.63 -25.66 -9.90
N PHE A 203 -12.93 -25.39 -9.86
CA PHE A 203 -13.49 -24.37 -8.96
C PHE A 203 -13.18 -24.66 -7.48
N SER A 204 -13.24 -25.92 -7.06
CA SER A 204 -12.91 -26.35 -5.71
C SER A 204 -11.45 -26.08 -5.32
N ASP A 205 -10.54 -26.03 -6.29
CA ASP A 205 -9.13 -25.80 -6.02
C ASP A 205 -8.85 -24.35 -5.60
N LEU A 206 -9.78 -23.42 -5.88
CA LEU A 206 -9.70 -22.05 -5.38
C LEU A 206 -9.58 -22.01 -3.85
N PHE A 207 -10.33 -22.84 -3.15
CA PHE A 207 -10.35 -22.88 -1.68
C PHE A 207 -9.09 -23.51 -1.07
N ARG A 208 -8.28 -24.22 -1.87
CA ARG A 208 -7.03 -24.87 -1.44
C ARG A 208 -5.78 -24.04 -1.72
N ARG A 209 -5.93 -22.92 -2.42
CA ARG A 209 -4.81 -22.00 -2.70
C ARG A 209 -4.18 -21.54 -1.40
N SER A 210 -2.85 -21.36 -1.38
CA SER A 210 -2.09 -20.93 -0.19
C SER A 210 -2.56 -19.61 0.39
N ASP A 211 -3.04 -18.70 -0.48
CA ASP A 211 -3.54 -17.37 -0.13
C ASP A 211 -5.02 -17.34 0.30
N LEU A 212 -5.77 -18.43 0.10
CA LEU A 212 -7.19 -18.53 0.44
C LEU A 212 -7.52 -19.60 1.49
N ARG A 213 -6.68 -20.62 1.64
CA ARG A 213 -6.96 -21.79 2.48
C ARG A 213 -7.27 -21.49 3.95
N THR A 214 -6.75 -20.36 4.47
CA THR A 214 -7.01 -19.94 5.85
C THR A 214 -8.36 -19.22 6.03
N MET A 215 -9.02 -18.85 4.92
CA MET A 215 -10.30 -18.14 4.94
C MET A 215 -11.50 -19.07 4.76
N PHE A 216 -11.26 -20.30 4.39
CA PHE A 216 -12.31 -21.29 4.06
C PHE A 216 -11.96 -22.66 4.61
N GLU A 217 -12.95 -23.33 5.16
CA GLU A 217 -12.85 -24.72 5.55
C GLU A 217 -13.53 -25.61 4.51
N LEU A 218 -12.96 -26.78 4.25
CA LEU A 218 -13.49 -27.76 3.33
C LEU A 218 -13.77 -29.08 4.07
N ARG A 219 -14.92 -29.69 3.78
CA ARG A 219 -15.21 -31.07 4.19
C ARG A 219 -15.77 -31.88 3.02
N ARG A 220 -15.60 -33.17 3.05
CA ARG A 220 -16.21 -34.09 2.09
C ARG A 220 -17.36 -34.84 2.78
N VAL A 221 -18.51 -34.91 2.13
CA VAL A 221 -19.68 -35.66 2.59
C VAL A 221 -20.15 -36.50 1.40
N GLY A 222 -19.92 -37.81 1.44
CA GLY A 222 -20.07 -38.67 0.28
C GLY A 222 -19.21 -38.19 -0.89
N ASP A 223 -19.80 -38.10 -2.07
CA ASP A 223 -19.12 -37.57 -3.27
C ASP A 223 -19.08 -36.04 -3.36
N SER A 224 -19.67 -35.37 -2.41
CA SER A 224 -19.84 -33.93 -2.44
C SER A 224 -18.79 -33.19 -1.60
N LEU A 225 -18.19 -32.14 -2.17
CA LEU A 225 -17.31 -31.25 -1.45
C LEU A 225 -18.12 -30.03 -0.94
N GLN A 226 -18.01 -29.76 0.34
CA GLN A 226 -18.66 -28.64 1.00
C GLN A 226 -17.62 -27.65 1.51
N VAL A 227 -18.03 -26.38 1.60
CA VAL A 227 -17.19 -25.26 2.04
C VAL A 227 -17.96 -24.39 3.03
N LYS A 228 -17.27 -23.88 4.03
CA LYS A 228 -17.74 -22.76 4.87
C LYS A 228 -16.66 -21.69 5.01
N ILE A 229 -17.06 -20.52 5.47
CA ILE A 229 -16.13 -19.44 5.81
C ILE A 229 -15.49 -19.82 7.14
N ALA A 230 -14.16 -19.81 7.22
CA ALA A 230 -13.45 -20.00 8.49
C ALA A 230 -13.75 -18.86 9.47
N CYS A 231 -13.85 -19.18 10.76
CA CYS A 231 -14.09 -18.21 11.83
C CYS A 231 -12.86 -17.35 12.08
#